data_3cb9745e10595692d8a55e5abffe2836
#
_entry.id   3cb9745e10595692d8a55e5abffe2836
#
_cell.length_a   1.000
_cell.length_b   1.000
_cell.length_c   1.000
_cell.angle_alpha   90.00
_cell.angle_beta   90.00
_cell.angle_gamma   90.00
#
_symmetry.space_group_name_H-M   'P 1'
#
loop_
_entity.id
_entity.type
_entity.pdbx_description
1 polymer ?
#
loop_
_entity_poly.entity_id
_entity_poly.type
_entity_poly.pdbx_seq_one_letter_code
_entity_poly.pdbx_strand_id
1 'polypeptide(L)'
;MSELFRIDSLCVRPLIGLDGDEGQNNAPSILRNFSLTINEGEVHAIMGPNGCGKSTLASTLLASPEYEVTSGNIFYHGEDITDWATDVRAKAGIFLAFQYPQEIAGVSVIQFLRQSLSARKGIDLSVLELRLSIMDWMKRLGMDSSFVDRYLNEGFSGGEKKRNEIMQMAILEPEIAILDETDSGLDIDALRIVAKGIREVRADRDKLGILLITHYQRLLDELQPDFVHIMIDGRIVASGGMELAEELERSGYEAYRSEK
;
A
#
# COMPACT_ATOMS: atom_id res chain seq x y z
N MET A 1 -19.23 10.81 5.14
CA MET A 1 -17.90 10.56 4.54
C MET A 1 -18.11 10.36 3.05
N SER A 2 -17.26 10.89 2.21
CA SER A 2 -17.37 10.70 0.75
C SER A 2 -16.57 9.48 0.33
N GLU A 3 -17.07 8.75 -0.69
CA GLU A 3 -16.35 7.63 -1.30
C GLU A 3 -15.04 8.14 -1.90
N LEU A 4 -13.93 7.58 -1.43
CA LEU A 4 -12.60 7.89 -1.93
C LEU A 4 -12.16 6.89 -2.99
N PHE A 5 -12.27 5.60 -2.67
CA PHE A 5 -11.76 4.52 -3.50
C PHE A 5 -12.73 3.32 -3.48
N ARG A 6 -13.08 2.81 -4.63
CA ARG A 6 -13.97 1.65 -4.73
C ARG A 6 -13.46 0.64 -5.76
N ILE A 7 -13.47 -0.59 -5.36
CA ILE A 7 -13.20 -1.75 -6.20
C ILE A 7 -14.53 -2.49 -6.36
N ASP A 8 -14.92 -2.77 -7.58
CA ASP A 8 -16.20 -3.40 -7.88
C ASP A 8 -15.99 -4.67 -8.70
N SER A 9 -16.31 -5.81 -8.06
CA SER A 9 -16.34 -7.14 -8.69
C SER A 9 -15.06 -7.50 -9.48
N LEU A 10 -13.89 -7.07 -9.00
CA LEU A 10 -12.62 -7.15 -9.70
C LEU A 10 -12.14 -8.59 -9.84
N CYS A 11 -11.86 -9.00 -11.08
CA CYS A 11 -11.18 -10.25 -11.40
C CYS A 11 -9.85 -9.95 -12.08
N VAL A 12 -8.78 -10.61 -11.59
CA VAL A 12 -7.41 -10.35 -12.04
C VAL A 12 -6.67 -11.66 -12.24
N ARG A 13 -5.90 -11.73 -13.32
CA ARG A 13 -4.99 -12.85 -13.61
C ARG A 13 -3.55 -12.37 -13.83
N PRO A 14 -2.55 -13.21 -13.62
CA PRO A 14 -1.16 -12.86 -13.96
C PRO A 14 -0.98 -12.88 -15.47
N LEU A 15 -0.19 -11.96 -15.99
CA LEU A 15 0.34 -12.03 -17.35
C LEU A 15 1.58 -12.93 -17.30
N ILE A 16 1.41 -14.21 -17.66
CA ILE A 16 2.54 -15.15 -17.76
C ILE A 16 3.31 -14.81 -19.02
N GLY A 17 4.63 -14.62 -18.88
CA GLY A 17 5.56 -14.07 -19.85
C GLY A 17 5.29 -14.45 -21.31
N LEU A 18 5.28 -13.42 -22.12
CA LEU A 18 5.17 -13.50 -23.58
C LEU A 18 6.52 -13.92 -24.19
N ASP A 19 6.96 -15.13 -23.93
CA ASP A 19 7.95 -15.78 -24.80
C ASP A 19 7.20 -16.32 -26.03
N GLY A 20 6.84 -15.42 -26.95
CA GLY A 20 6.63 -15.72 -28.37
C GLY A 20 5.42 -16.55 -28.79
N ASP A 21 4.53 -16.91 -27.90
CA ASP A 21 3.31 -17.65 -28.26
C ASP A 21 2.08 -16.75 -28.09
N GLU A 22 1.45 -16.38 -29.21
CA GLU A 22 0.17 -15.62 -29.26
C GLU A 22 -1.02 -16.47 -28.72
N GLY A 23 -0.75 -17.47 -27.90
CA GLY A 23 -1.72 -18.30 -27.19
C GLY A 23 -2.44 -17.50 -26.12
N GLN A 24 -3.75 -17.57 -26.11
CA GLN A 24 -4.61 -17.00 -25.08
C GLN A 24 -4.05 -17.27 -23.68
N ASN A 25 -3.79 -16.24 -22.91
CA ASN A 25 -3.37 -16.38 -21.53
C ASN A 25 -4.53 -17.02 -20.72
N ASN A 26 -4.46 -18.33 -20.50
CA ASN A 26 -5.44 -19.12 -19.76
C ASN A 26 -5.10 -19.26 -18.27
N ALA A 27 -4.22 -18.38 -17.75
CA ALA A 27 -3.89 -18.40 -16.33
C ALA A 27 -5.17 -18.20 -15.48
N PRO A 28 -5.34 -18.96 -14.40
CA PRO A 28 -6.50 -18.79 -13.53
C PRO A 28 -6.47 -17.44 -12.83
N SER A 29 -7.66 -16.86 -12.62
CA SER A 29 -7.79 -15.60 -11.87
C SER A 29 -7.32 -15.79 -10.43
N ILE A 30 -6.45 -14.91 -9.98
CA ILE A 30 -5.99 -14.80 -8.59
C ILE A 30 -7.02 -14.02 -7.78
N LEU A 31 -7.45 -12.84 -8.26
CA LEU A 31 -8.59 -12.13 -7.68
C LEU A 31 -9.87 -12.57 -8.37
N ARG A 32 -10.93 -12.75 -7.58
CA ARG A 32 -12.20 -13.35 -8.06
C ARG A 32 -13.37 -12.60 -7.47
N ASN A 33 -13.96 -11.69 -8.25
CA ASN A 33 -15.10 -10.88 -7.80
C ASN A 33 -14.80 -10.12 -6.49
N PHE A 34 -13.61 -9.52 -6.42
CA PHE A 34 -13.16 -8.77 -5.23
C PHE A 34 -13.83 -7.41 -5.21
N SER A 35 -14.49 -7.07 -4.11
CA SER A 35 -15.15 -5.76 -3.94
C SER A 35 -14.77 -5.16 -2.59
N LEU A 36 -14.45 -3.86 -2.58
CA LEU A 36 -14.10 -3.08 -1.39
C LEU A 36 -14.39 -1.61 -1.63
N THR A 37 -14.95 -0.93 -0.65
CA THR A 37 -15.11 0.54 -0.67
C THR A 37 -14.39 1.14 0.51
N ILE A 38 -13.61 2.20 0.26
CA ILE A 38 -12.88 2.98 1.27
C ILE A 38 -13.36 4.43 1.15
N ASN A 39 -13.86 5.00 2.24
CA ASN A 39 -14.21 6.41 2.29
C ASN A 39 -13.03 7.26 2.76
N GLU A 40 -13.13 8.58 2.58
CA GLU A 40 -12.12 9.53 3.09
C GLU A 40 -11.89 9.32 4.59
N GLY A 41 -10.61 9.21 4.99
CA GLY A 41 -10.17 9.08 6.38
C GLY A 41 -10.31 7.68 6.98
N GLU A 42 -10.89 6.71 6.27
CA GLU A 42 -11.02 5.34 6.77
C GLU A 42 -9.72 4.55 6.66
N VAL A 43 -9.50 3.68 7.63
CA VAL A 43 -8.41 2.71 7.64
C VAL A 43 -9.01 1.30 7.54
N HIS A 44 -8.72 0.64 6.43
CA HIS A 44 -9.12 -0.73 6.18
C HIS A 44 -7.92 -1.66 6.27
N ALA A 45 -8.08 -2.81 6.88
CA ALA A 45 -7.07 -3.86 6.93
C ALA A 45 -7.53 -5.10 6.18
N ILE A 46 -6.67 -5.66 5.33
CA ILE A 46 -6.88 -6.95 4.69
C ILE A 46 -5.93 -7.97 5.31
N MET A 47 -6.51 -9.00 5.90
CA MET A 47 -5.81 -10.16 6.41
C MET A 47 -6.13 -11.39 5.55
N GLY A 48 -5.18 -12.30 5.43
CA GLY A 48 -5.40 -13.54 4.67
C GLY A 48 -4.15 -14.39 4.62
N PRO A 49 -4.28 -15.72 4.37
CA PRO A 49 -3.14 -16.61 4.28
C PRO A 49 -2.21 -16.23 3.10
N ASN A 50 -0.98 -16.76 3.15
CA ASN A 50 -0.06 -16.58 2.03
C ASN A 50 -0.65 -17.18 0.75
N GLY A 51 -0.48 -16.47 -0.37
CA GLY A 51 -0.99 -16.89 -1.67
C GLY A 51 -2.49 -16.62 -1.92
N CYS A 52 -3.22 -15.97 -1.00
CA CYS A 52 -4.63 -15.64 -1.22
C CYS A 52 -4.86 -14.46 -2.20
N GLY A 53 -3.81 -13.73 -2.63
CA GLY A 53 -3.88 -12.66 -3.62
C GLY A 53 -3.67 -11.24 -3.09
N LYS A 54 -3.23 -11.04 -1.84
CA LYS A 54 -3.04 -9.71 -1.23
C LYS A 54 -2.08 -8.82 -2.00
N SER A 55 -0.87 -9.31 -2.29
CA SER A 55 0.14 -8.52 -3.06
C SER A 55 -0.27 -8.37 -4.53
N THR A 56 -1.02 -9.34 -5.09
CA THR A 56 -1.66 -9.17 -6.41
C THR A 56 -2.64 -8.01 -6.39
N LEU A 57 -3.46 -7.89 -5.34
CA LEU A 57 -4.35 -6.74 -5.17
C LEU A 57 -3.56 -5.43 -5.13
N ALA A 58 -2.56 -5.31 -4.25
CA ALA A 58 -1.73 -4.11 -4.12
C ALA A 58 -1.10 -3.71 -5.47
N SER A 59 -0.50 -4.66 -6.18
CA SER A 59 0.11 -4.44 -7.49
C SER A 59 -0.90 -4.02 -8.56
N THR A 60 -2.08 -4.64 -8.58
CA THR A 60 -3.16 -4.29 -9.52
C THR A 60 -3.70 -2.89 -9.26
N LEU A 61 -3.86 -2.50 -7.99
CA LEU A 61 -4.31 -1.16 -7.63
C LEU A 61 -3.33 -0.06 -8.07
N LEU A 62 -2.06 -0.41 -8.32
CA LEU A 62 -1.07 0.49 -8.89
C LEU A 62 -0.84 0.27 -10.40
N ALA A 63 -1.69 -0.53 -11.06
CA ALA A 63 -1.59 -0.86 -12.47
C ALA A 63 -0.24 -1.50 -12.87
N SER A 64 0.25 -2.47 -12.07
CA SER A 64 1.43 -3.25 -12.43
C SER A 64 1.19 -4.00 -13.74
N PRO A 65 2.14 -3.94 -14.69
CA PRO A 65 2.01 -4.64 -15.98
C PRO A 65 2.10 -6.18 -15.86
N GLU A 66 2.37 -6.71 -14.68
CA GLU A 66 2.42 -8.16 -14.42
C GLU A 66 1.02 -8.79 -14.33
N TYR A 67 -0.02 -7.95 -14.20
CA TYR A 67 -1.38 -8.40 -13.98
C TYR A 67 -2.35 -7.77 -14.99
N GLU A 68 -3.39 -8.53 -15.34
CA GLU A 68 -4.48 -8.10 -16.21
C GLU A 68 -5.81 -8.12 -15.46
N VAL A 69 -6.54 -7.02 -15.50
CA VAL A 69 -7.94 -6.97 -15.06
C VAL A 69 -8.80 -7.60 -16.14
N THR A 70 -9.45 -8.72 -15.82
CA THR A 70 -10.29 -9.47 -16.77
C THR A 70 -11.76 -9.08 -16.67
N SER A 71 -12.19 -8.55 -15.53
CA SER A 71 -13.53 -7.97 -15.33
C SER A 71 -13.57 -7.13 -14.05
N GLY A 72 -14.63 -6.34 -13.90
CA GLY A 72 -14.79 -5.40 -12.78
C GLY A 72 -14.05 -4.09 -13.00
N ASN A 73 -14.22 -3.14 -12.09
CA ASN A 73 -13.70 -1.78 -12.22
C ASN A 73 -13.08 -1.28 -10.92
N ILE A 74 -12.18 -0.32 -11.05
CA ILE A 74 -11.56 0.41 -9.95
C ILE A 74 -11.96 1.88 -10.09
N PHE A 75 -12.53 2.47 -9.05
CA PHE A 75 -12.96 3.86 -9.03
C PHE A 75 -12.18 4.65 -7.99
N TYR A 76 -11.84 5.88 -8.35
CA TYR A 76 -11.19 6.85 -7.48
C TYR A 76 -11.94 8.18 -7.58
N HIS A 77 -12.45 8.70 -6.46
CA HIS A 77 -13.38 9.84 -6.44
C HIS A 77 -14.56 9.71 -7.42
N GLY A 78 -15.06 8.47 -7.61
CA GLY A 78 -16.15 8.16 -8.51
C GLY A 78 -15.77 8.08 -10.01
N GLU A 79 -14.52 8.37 -10.37
CA GLU A 79 -14.00 8.20 -11.73
C GLU A 79 -13.44 6.78 -11.92
N ASP A 80 -13.74 6.15 -13.04
CA ASP A 80 -13.18 4.84 -13.40
C ASP A 80 -11.71 4.99 -13.80
N ILE A 81 -10.84 4.40 -13.00
CA ILE A 81 -9.38 4.44 -13.18
C ILE A 81 -8.80 3.09 -13.62
N THR A 82 -9.65 2.15 -14.03
CA THR A 82 -9.23 0.77 -14.32
C THR A 82 -8.09 0.74 -15.34
N ASP A 83 -8.17 1.56 -16.37
CA ASP A 83 -7.17 1.64 -17.45
C ASP A 83 -6.09 2.73 -17.23
N TRP A 84 -6.10 3.41 -16.09
CA TRP A 84 -5.06 4.41 -15.83
C TRP A 84 -3.69 3.77 -15.64
N ALA A 85 -2.68 4.36 -16.29
CA ALA A 85 -1.28 3.94 -16.13
C ALA A 85 -0.77 4.24 -14.71
N THR A 86 0.25 3.51 -14.28
CA THR A 86 0.88 3.61 -12.95
C THR A 86 1.26 5.05 -12.57
N ASP A 87 1.88 5.79 -13.50
CA ASP A 87 2.31 7.17 -13.24
C ASP A 87 1.14 8.14 -13.10
N VAL A 88 0.03 7.90 -13.79
CA VAL A 88 -1.21 8.68 -13.67
C VAL A 88 -1.83 8.47 -12.29
N ARG A 89 -1.94 7.21 -11.85
CA ARG A 89 -2.44 6.87 -10.51
C ARG A 89 -1.59 7.49 -9.40
N ALA A 90 -0.26 7.40 -9.53
CA ALA A 90 0.67 7.98 -8.55
C ALA A 90 0.55 9.52 -8.49
N LYS A 91 0.45 10.20 -9.64
CA LYS A 91 0.24 11.66 -9.71
C LYS A 91 -1.11 12.09 -9.13
N ALA A 92 -2.15 11.28 -9.33
CA ALA A 92 -3.48 11.54 -8.76
C ALA A 92 -3.49 11.44 -7.24
N GLY A 93 -2.56 10.71 -6.61
CA GLY A 93 -2.46 10.62 -5.15
C GLY A 93 -2.64 9.21 -4.59
N ILE A 94 -2.50 8.19 -5.43
CA ILE A 94 -2.48 6.79 -4.99
C ILE A 94 -1.03 6.41 -4.69
N PHE A 95 -0.75 5.98 -3.46
CA PHE A 95 0.58 5.60 -2.97
C PHE A 95 0.61 4.11 -2.62
N LEU A 96 1.71 3.45 -2.96
CA LEU A 96 1.98 2.07 -2.53
C LEU A 96 3.31 2.02 -1.77
N ALA A 97 3.27 1.53 -0.53
CA ALA A 97 4.45 1.03 0.16
C ALA A 97 4.61 -0.45 -0.20
N PHE A 98 5.73 -0.79 -0.80
CA PHE A 98 5.99 -2.13 -1.31
C PHE A 98 6.39 -3.11 -0.20
N GLN A 99 6.03 -4.38 -0.36
CA GLN A 99 6.54 -5.44 0.50
C GLN A 99 8.08 -5.43 0.53
N TYR A 100 8.71 -5.28 -0.64
CA TYR A 100 10.17 -5.17 -0.82
C TYR A 100 10.53 -3.86 -1.50
N PRO A 101 10.86 -2.79 -0.76
CA PRO A 101 11.23 -1.50 -1.34
C PRO A 101 12.46 -1.61 -2.24
N GLN A 102 12.31 -1.16 -3.48
CA GLN A 102 13.36 -1.24 -4.48
C GLN A 102 14.48 -0.22 -4.23
N GLU A 103 15.70 -0.58 -4.62
CA GLU A 103 16.87 0.31 -4.60
C GLU A 103 16.98 1.03 -5.94
N ILE A 104 17.25 2.34 -5.91
CA ILE A 104 17.51 3.12 -7.12
C ILE A 104 18.92 3.73 -7.01
N ALA A 105 19.88 3.03 -7.60
CA ALA A 105 21.26 3.49 -7.62
C ALA A 105 21.41 4.82 -8.35
N GLY A 106 22.21 5.73 -7.80
CA GLY A 106 22.49 7.04 -8.39
C GLY A 106 21.42 8.09 -8.20
N VAL A 107 20.26 7.77 -7.59
CA VAL A 107 19.20 8.72 -7.28
C VAL A 107 19.09 8.89 -5.77
N SER A 108 19.43 10.07 -5.23
CA SER A 108 19.33 10.30 -3.80
C SER A 108 17.88 10.43 -3.33
N VAL A 109 17.64 10.16 -2.04
CA VAL A 109 16.31 10.28 -1.41
C VAL A 109 15.68 11.65 -1.71
N ILE A 110 16.45 12.75 -1.54
CA ILE A 110 15.93 14.09 -1.82
C ILE A 110 15.62 14.31 -3.30
N GLN A 111 16.45 13.80 -4.22
CA GLN A 111 16.20 13.91 -5.66
C GLN A 111 14.95 13.17 -6.07
N PHE A 112 14.78 11.94 -5.58
CA PHE A 112 13.58 11.13 -5.82
C PHE A 112 12.31 11.87 -5.33
N LEU A 113 12.30 12.32 -4.09
CA LEU A 113 11.14 13.01 -3.50
C LEU A 113 10.84 14.33 -4.19
N ARG A 114 11.87 15.12 -4.55
CA ARG A 114 11.68 16.35 -5.30
C ARG A 114 11.02 16.09 -6.65
N GLN A 115 11.54 15.14 -7.40
CA GLN A 115 11.02 14.82 -8.73
C GLN A 115 9.58 14.28 -8.65
N SER A 116 9.30 13.39 -7.71
CA SER A 116 7.98 12.81 -7.52
C SER A 116 6.95 13.87 -7.11
N LEU A 117 7.32 14.75 -6.16
CA LEU A 117 6.44 15.80 -5.68
C LEU A 117 6.21 16.89 -6.73
N SER A 118 7.26 17.26 -7.50
CA SER A 118 7.11 18.19 -8.64
C SER A 118 6.22 17.62 -9.73
N ALA A 119 6.35 16.33 -10.04
CA ALA A 119 5.50 15.66 -11.03
C ALA A 119 4.02 15.62 -10.60
N ARG A 120 3.76 15.48 -9.29
CA ARG A 120 2.41 15.46 -8.72
C ARG A 120 1.80 16.86 -8.61
N LYS A 121 2.54 17.84 -8.09
CA LYS A 121 2.03 19.21 -7.84
C LYS A 121 2.13 20.12 -9.06
N GLY A 122 2.87 19.74 -10.11
CA GLY A 122 3.07 20.56 -11.31
C GLY A 122 3.91 21.82 -11.08
N ILE A 123 4.64 21.89 -9.96
CA ILE A 123 5.47 23.05 -9.57
C ILE A 123 6.89 22.62 -9.22
N ASP A 124 7.86 23.49 -9.43
CA ASP A 124 9.23 23.28 -8.94
C ASP A 124 9.33 23.72 -7.48
N LEU A 125 9.75 22.78 -6.62
CA LEU A 125 9.81 22.98 -5.18
C LEU A 125 11.17 23.48 -4.72
N SER A 126 11.17 24.34 -3.72
CA SER A 126 12.36 24.76 -3.01
C SER A 126 13.09 23.55 -2.41
N VAL A 127 14.33 23.33 -2.84
CA VAL A 127 15.16 22.22 -2.31
C VAL A 127 15.38 22.39 -0.80
N LEU A 128 15.50 23.63 -0.32
CA LEU A 128 15.73 23.90 1.10
C LEU A 128 14.50 23.54 1.95
N GLU A 129 13.31 23.94 1.52
CA GLU A 129 12.07 23.63 2.24
C GLU A 129 11.80 22.13 2.26
N LEU A 130 11.97 21.47 1.11
CA LEU A 130 11.83 20.01 1.03
C LEU A 130 12.84 19.30 1.94
N ARG A 131 14.10 19.74 1.96
CA ARG A 131 15.14 19.17 2.82
C ARG A 131 14.77 19.28 4.31
N LEU A 132 14.26 20.44 4.73
CA LEU A 132 13.83 20.65 6.12
C LEU A 132 12.68 19.74 6.49
N SER A 133 11.68 19.57 5.61
CA SER A 133 10.56 18.65 5.82
C SER A 133 11.04 17.19 5.91
N ILE A 134 11.94 16.76 5.02
CA ILE A 134 12.53 15.42 5.06
C ILE A 134 13.28 15.18 6.37
N MET A 135 14.10 16.14 6.80
CA MET A 135 14.89 16.02 8.04
C MET A 135 13.99 15.95 9.29
N ASP A 136 12.87 16.71 9.31
CA ASP A 136 11.90 16.63 10.40
C ASP A 136 11.26 15.24 10.47
N TRP A 137 10.82 14.69 9.35
CA TRP A 137 10.27 13.33 9.29
C TRP A 137 11.30 12.26 9.63
N MET A 138 12.55 12.39 9.16
CA MET A 138 13.63 11.48 9.55
C MET A 138 13.82 11.46 11.06
N LYS A 139 13.79 12.63 11.71
CA LYS A 139 13.89 12.73 13.18
C LYS A 139 12.71 12.03 13.86
N ARG A 140 11.47 12.23 13.40
CA ARG A 140 10.27 11.55 13.94
C ARG A 140 10.35 10.03 13.82
N LEU A 141 10.93 9.55 12.71
CA LEU A 141 11.08 8.13 12.41
C LEU A 141 12.39 7.52 12.95
N GLY A 142 13.18 8.27 13.73
CA GLY A 142 14.45 7.79 14.28
C GLY A 142 15.47 7.40 13.21
N MET A 143 15.49 8.12 12.08
CA MET A 143 16.46 7.94 11.00
C MET A 143 17.57 8.99 11.11
N ASP A 144 18.80 8.60 10.74
CA ASP A 144 19.92 9.55 10.66
C ASP A 144 19.70 10.53 9.48
N SER A 145 19.97 11.81 9.72
CA SER A 145 19.77 12.86 8.72
C SER A 145 20.65 12.72 7.47
N SER A 146 21.76 11.96 7.55
CA SER A 146 22.60 11.68 6.39
C SER A 146 21.91 10.86 5.30
N PHE A 147 20.81 10.16 5.64
CA PHE A 147 20.05 9.39 4.66
C PHE A 147 19.42 10.25 3.56
N VAL A 148 19.21 11.53 3.81
CA VAL A 148 18.65 12.47 2.80
C VAL A 148 19.47 12.53 1.52
N ASP A 149 20.78 12.42 1.63
CA ASP A 149 21.73 12.51 0.51
C ASP A 149 22.18 11.12 -0.02
N ARG A 150 21.81 10.03 0.68
CA ARG A 150 22.10 8.66 0.23
C ARG A 150 21.19 8.26 -0.94
N TYR A 151 21.65 7.31 -1.74
CA TYR A 151 20.83 6.74 -2.80
C TYR A 151 19.64 5.98 -2.22
N LEU A 152 18.51 6.06 -2.92
CA LEU A 152 17.23 5.55 -2.44
C LEU A 152 17.34 4.05 -2.13
N ASN A 153 17.16 3.72 -0.86
CA ASN A 153 17.18 2.36 -0.31
C ASN A 153 18.50 1.59 -0.46
N GLU A 154 19.54 2.16 -1.10
CA GLU A 154 20.82 1.48 -1.31
C GLU A 154 21.57 1.29 0.01
N GLY A 155 21.79 0.02 0.36
CA GLY A 155 22.44 -0.38 1.61
C GLY A 155 21.66 -0.01 2.87
N PHE A 156 20.35 0.25 2.78
CA PHE A 156 19.50 0.41 3.95
C PHE A 156 19.13 -0.96 4.50
N SER A 157 19.06 -1.08 5.82
CA SER A 157 18.47 -2.23 6.49
C SER A 157 16.96 -2.32 6.18
N GLY A 158 16.35 -3.49 6.40
CA GLY A 158 14.90 -3.65 6.19
C GLY A 158 14.07 -2.62 6.96
N GLY A 159 14.40 -2.37 8.22
CA GLY A 159 13.70 -1.37 9.04
C GLY A 159 13.90 0.07 8.54
N GLU A 160 15.09 0.41 8.03
CA GLU A 160 15.36 1.72 7.43
C GLU A 160 14.60 1.92 6.12
N LYS A 161 14.50 0.88 5.27
CA LYS A 161 13.70 0.91 4.04
C LYS A 161 12.22 1.17 4.34
N LYS A 162 11.65 0.48 5.35
CA LYS A 162 10.25 0.69 5.76
C LYS A 162 10.01 2.08 6.35
N ARG A 163 10.90 2.57 7.20
CA ARG A 163 10.82 3.95 7.71
C ARG A 163 10.94 4.99 6.59
N ASN A 164 11.81 4.72 5.60
CA ASN A 164 11.93 5.58 4.42
C ASN A 164 10.63 5.61 3.59
N GLU A 165 9.89 4.50 3.45
CA GLU A 165 8.59 4.48 2.78
C GLU A 165 7.54 5.31 3.53
N ILE A 166 7.50 5.23 4.87
CA ILE A 166 6.59 6.10 5.66
C ILE A 166 6.95 7.57 5.52
N MET A 167 8.25 7.91 5.48
CA MET A 167 8.68 9.27 5.18
C MET A 167 8.25 9.71 3.77
N GLN A 168 8.39 8.84 2.76
CA GLN A 168 7.91 9.14 1.40
C GLN A 168 6.39 9.40 1.40
N MET A 169 5.60 8.56 2.08
CA MET A 169 4.16 8.77 2.24
C MET A 169 3.86 10.14 2.86
N ALA A 170 4.58 10.51 3.91
CA ALA A 170 4.39 11.79 4.58
C ALA A 170 4.71 12.99 3.67
N ILE A 171 5.80 12.93 2.92
CA ILE A 171 6.25 14.01 2.03
C ILE A 171 5.43 14.09 0.74
N LEU A 172 5.06 12.95 0.15
CA LEU A 172 4.30 12.90 -1.10
C LEU A 172 2.82 13.22 -0.91
N GLU A 173 2.34 13.18 0.31
CA GLU A 173 1.00 13.61 0.66
C GLU A 173 -0.11 12.91 -0.16
N PRO A 174 -0.19 11.58 -0.20
CA PRO A 174 -1.21 10.86 -0.94
C PRO A 174 -2.61 11.09 -0.37
N GLU A 175 -3.64 10.78 -1.15
CA GLU A 175 -5.02 10.75 -0.69
C GLU A 175 -5.44 9.35 -0.27
N ILE A 176 -4.84 8.32 -0.89
CA ILE A 176 -4.95 6.93 -0.44
C ILE A 176 -3.56 6.29 -0.39
N ALA A 177 -3.27 5.61 0.71
CA ALA A 177 -2.04 4.84 0.90
C ALA A 177 -2.36 3.34 1.01
N ILE A 178 -1.77 2.55 0.13
CA ILE A 178 -1.80 1.09 0.18
C ILE A 178 -0.49 0.65 0.81
N LEU A 179 -0.55 -0.05 1.94
CA LEU A 179 0.60 -0.47 2.72
C LEU A 179 0.71 -2.00 2.69
N ASP A 180 1.54 -2.53 1.76
CA ASP A 180 1.67 -3.97 1.55
C ASP A 180 2.79 -4.55 2.44
N GLU A 181 2.36 -5.28 3.47
CA GLU A 181 3.24 -5.96 4.45
C GLU A 181 4.38 -5.07 4.97
N THR A 182 4.02 -3.81 5.34
CA THR A 182 4.99 -2.85 5.86
C THR A 182 5.61 -3.24 7.21
N ASP A 183 5.07 -4.24 7.84
CA ASP A 183 5.51 -4.86 9.09
C ASP A 183 6.42 -6.08 8.88
N SER A 184 6.56 -6.57 7.66
CA SER A 184 7.37 -7.76 7.37
C SER A 184 8.85 -7.53 7.67
N GLY A 185 9.44 -8.45 8.44
CA GLY A 185 10.86 -8.43 8.79
C GLY A 185 11.26 -7.36 9.82
N LEU A 186 10.30 -6.68 10.45
CA LEU A 186 10.56 -5.70 11.49
C LEU A 186 10.61 -6.36 12.87
N ASP A 187 11.53 -5.91 13.72
CA ASP A 187 11.46 -6.16 15.14
C ASP A 187 10.37 -5.29 15.81
N ILE A 188 10.09 -5.55 17.08
CA ILE A 188 9.01 -4.88 17.82
C ILE A 188 9.20 -3.36 17.87
N ASP A 189 10.43 -2.89 18.03
CA ASP A 189 10.72 -1.46 18.18
C ASP A 189 10.61 -0.75 16.83
N ALA A 190 11.11 -1.36 15.76
CA ALA A 190 10.96 -0.84 14.40
C ALA A 190 9.48 -0.80 13.98
N LEU A 191 8.68 -1.83 14.32
CA LEU A 191 7.25 -1.86 14.07
C LEU A 191 6.52 -0.70 14.76
N ARG A 192 6.84 -0.43 16.04
CA ARG A 192 6.24 0.69 16.78
C ARG A 192 6.57 2.05 16.15
N ILE A 193 7.82 2.22 15.68
CA ILE A 193 8.23 3.46 14.99
C ILE A 193 7.43 3.65 13.69
N VAL A 194 7.31 2.60 12.88
CA VAL A 194 6.53 2.60 11.63
C VAL A 194 5.06 2.90 11.92
N ALA A 195 4.44 2.19 12.86
CA ALA A 195 3.04 2.42 13.24
C ALA A 195 2.81 3.84 13.78
N LYS A 196 3.74 4.36 14.61
CA LYS A 196 3.70 5.74 15.07
C LYS A 196 3.76 6.72 13.91
N GLY A 197 4.67 6.51 12.95
CA GLY A 197 4.78 7.34 11.75
C GLY A 197 3.49 7.38 10.93
N ILE A 198 2.86 6.21 10.70
CA ILE A 198 1.56 6.13 10.00
C ILE A 198 0.48 6.92 10.75
N ARG A 199 0.40 6.79 12.09
CA ARG A 199 -0.54 7.56 12.90
C ARG A 199 -0.31 9.08 12.82
N GLU A 200 0.94 9.52 12.83
CA GLU A 200 1.28 10.93 12.70
C GLU A 200 0.88 11.48 11.33
N VAL A 201 1.16 10.74 10.24
CA VAL A 201 0.71 11.14 8.90
C VAL A 201 -0.82 11.23 8.82
N ARG A 202 -1.53 10.26 9.41
CA ARG A 202 -3.01 10.28 9.47
C ARG A 202 -3.53 11.46 10.30
N ALA A 203 -2.87 11.78 11.41
CA ALA A 203 -3.27 12.91 12.27
C ALA A 203 -3.11 14.28 11.58
N ASP A 204 -2.09 14.42 10.73
CA ASP A 204 -1.89 15.62 9.91
C ASP A 204 -2.86 15.68 8.71
N ARG A 205 -3.58 14.56 8.41
CA ARG A 205 -4.41 14.36 7.21
C ARG A 205 -5.64 13.53 7.50
N ASP A 206 -6.67 14.17 8.01
CA ASP A 206 -7.95 13.56 8.41
C ASP A 206 -8.70 12.83 7.28
N LYS A 207 -8.39 13.17 6.02
CA LYS A 207 -9.01 12.57 4.82
C LYS A 207 -8.20 11.44 4.20
N LEU A 208 -6.98 11.16 4.67
CA LEU A 208 -6.15 10.09 4.13
C LEU A 208 -6.82 8.72 4.30
N GLY A 209 -7.21 8.08 3.19
CA GLY A 209 -7.62 6.68 3.18
C GLY A 209 -6.41 5.75 3.29
N ILE A 210 -6.50 4.69 4.08
CA ILE A 210 -5.40 3.73 4.24
C ILE A 210 -5.94 2.31 4.01
N LEU A 211 -5.29 1.57 3.12
CA LEU A 211 -5.47 0.15 2.94
C LEU A 211 -4.23 -0.59 3.44
N LEU A 212 -4.36 -1.22 4.61
CA LEU A 212 -3.31 -2.06 5.20
C LEU A 212 -3.46 -3.49 4.66
N ILE A 213 -2.37 -4.06 4.19
CA ILE A 213 -2.27 -5.48 3.89
C ILE A 213 -1.26 -6.07 4.87
N THR A 214 -1.71 -6.92 5.77
CA THR A 214 -0.86 -7.54 6.78
C THR A 214 -1.40 -8.91 7.21
N HIS A 215 -0.54 -9.73 7.75
CA HIS A 215 -0.89 -10.96 8.43
C HIS A 215 -0.54 -10.92 9.92
N TYR A 216 -0.07 -9.77 10.43
CA TYR A 216 0.32 -9.58 11.82
C TYR A 216 -0.67 -8.69 12.57
N GLN A 217 -1.31 -9.26 13.58
CA GLN A 217 -2.23 -8.53 14.45
C GLN A 217 -1.56 -7.34 15.16
N ARG A 218 -0.28 -7.45 15.50
CA ARG A 218 0.44 -6.39 16.22
C ARG A 218 0.40 -5.03 15.52
N LEU A 219 0.44 -5.00 14.19
CA LEU A 219 0.30 -3.75 13.45
C LEU A 219 -1.12 -3.19 13.58
N LEU A 220 -2.13 -4.06 13.56
CA LEU A 220 -3.53 -3.67 13.74
C LEU A 220 -3.79 -3.13 15.15
N ASP A 221 -3.19 -3.74 16.18
CA ASP A 221 -3.29 -3.27 17.57
C ASP A 221 -2.73 -1.84 17.73
N GLU A 222 -1.69 -1.50 16.99
CA GLU A 222 -1.09 -0.17 17.00
C GLU A 222 -1.87 0.86 16.17
N LEU A 223 -2.49 0.45 15.05
CA LEU A 223 -3.12 1.36 14.10
C LEU A 223 -4.64 1.46 14.28
N GLN A 224 -5.27 0.47 14.93
CA GLN A 224 -6.72 0.41 15.19
C GLN A 224 -7.53 0.74 13.93
N PRO A 225 -7.52 -0.13 12.89
CA PRO A 225 -8.27 0.10 11.67
C PRO A 225 -9.77 0.18 11.94
N ASP A 226 -10.47 0.96 11.12
CA ASP A 226 -11.93 1.10 11.20
C ASP A 226 -12.63 -0.19 10.73
N PHE A 227 -12.01 -0.89 9.76
CA PHE A 227 -12.52 -2.14 9.21
C PHE A 227 -11.40 -3.17 9.02
N VAL A 228 -11.73 -4.43 9.29
CA VAL A 228 -10.89 -5.60 9.05
C VAL A 228 -11.62 -6.53 8.08
N HIS A 229 -10.91 -6.98 7.05
CA HIS A 229 -11.43 -7.89 6.03
C HIS A 229 -10.58 -9.15 5.98
N ILE A 230 -11.24 -10.31 5.93
CA ILE A 230 -10.55 -11.59 5.72
C ILE A 230 -10.64 -11.96 4.24
N MET A 231 -9.48 -12.13 3.61
CA MET A 231 -9.36 -12.50 2.21
C MET A 231 -8.90 -13.95 2.06
N ILE A 232 -9.67 -14.76 1.32
CA ILE A 232 -9.33 -16.15 0.97
C ILE A 232 -9.60 -16.36 -0.51
N ASP A 233 -8.68 -17.04 -1.19
CA ASP A 233 -8.80 -17.42 -2.61
C ASP A 233 -9.24 -16.26 -3.52
N GLY A 234 -8.69 -15.07 -3.28
CA GLY A 234 -8.95 -13.88 -4.09
C GLY A 234 -10.27 -13.15 -3.80
N ARG A 235 -10.94 -13.44 -2.67
CA ARG A 235 -12.23 -12.85 -2.28
C ARG A 235 -12.22 -12.39 -0.84
N ILE A 236 -12.97 -11.35 -0.52
CA ILE A 236 -13.34 -11.05 0.86
C ILE A 236 -14.42 -12.04 1.29
N VAL A 237 -14.15 -12.78 2.36
CA VAL A 237 -15.07 -13.77 2.92
C VAL A 237 -15.73 -13.30 4.22
N ALA A 238 -15.13 -12.36 4.91
CA ALA A 238 -15.69 -11.72 6.11
C ALA A 238 -15.20 -10.28 6.21
N SER A 239 -16.03 -9.42 6.81
CA SER A 239 -15.71 -8.03 7.12
C SER A 239 -16.28 -7.67 8.49
N GLY A 240 -15.51 -6.94 9.30
CA GLY A 240 -15.89 -6.54 10.66
C GLY A 240 -14.97 -5.46 11.20
N GLY A 241 -14.95 -5.27 12.51
CA GLY A 241 -13.99 -4.43 13.22
C GLY A 241 -12.79 -5.23 13.73
N MET A 242 -12.11 -4.69 14.75
CA MET A 242 -10.94 -5.34 15.36
C MET A 242 -11.26 -6.71 15.98
N GLU A 243 -12.50 -6.94 16.43
CA GLU A 243 -12.97 -8.23 16.94
C GLU A 243 -12.77 -9.37 15.93
N LEU A 244 -12.84 -9.07 14.62
CA LEU A 244 -12.61 -10.06 13.56
C LEU A 244 -11.14 -10.48 13.50
N ALA A 245 -10.20 -9.56 13.71
CA ALA A 245 -8.77 -9.87 13.78
C ALA A 245 -8.46 -10.73 15.01
N GLU A 246 -9.04 -10.43 16.17
CA GLU A 246 -8.89 -11.21 17.39
C GLU A 246 -9.47 -12.63 17.25
N GLU A 247 -10.61 -12.75 16.60
CA GLU A 247 -11.23 -14.06 16.31
C GLU A 247 -10.35 -14.87 15.36
N LEU A 248 -9.81 -14.24 14.33
CA LEU A 248 -8.90 -14.87 13.39
C LEU A 248 -7.64 -15.41 14.08
N GLU A 249 -7.04 -14.66 15.02
CA GLU A 249 -5.87 -15.12 15.77
C GLU A 249 -6.18 -16.35 16.61
N ARG A 250 -7.39 -16.46 17.17
CA ARG A 250 -7.82 -17.60 17.99
C ARG A 250 -8.19 -18.82 17.17
N SER A 251 -8.91 -18.62 16.05
CA SER A 251 -9.53 -19.72 15.27
C SER A 251 -8.74 -20.11 14.02
N GLY A 252 -7.84 -19.21 13.54
CA GLY A 252 -7.12 -19.39 12.28
C GLY A 252 -8.02 -19.24 11.05
N TYR A 253 -7.41 -19.35 9.87
CA TYR A 253 -8.11 -19.18 8.59
C TYR A 253 -9.02 -20.35 8.20
N GLU A 254 -8.89 -21.52 8.86
CA GLU A 254 -9.67 -22.73 8.52
C GLU A 254 -11.18 -22.53 8.74
N ALA A 255 -11.56 -21.75 9.75
CA ALA A 255 -12.96 -21.42 10.01
C ALA A 255 -13.65 -20.70 8.83
N TYR A 256 -12.88 -19.96 8.04
CA TYR A 256 -13.36 -19.16 6.91
C TYR A 256 -13.25 -19.86 5.55
N ARG A 257 -12.64 -21.06 5.51
CA ARG A 257 -12.54 -21.88 4.28
C ARG A 257 -13.74 -22.80 4.05
N SER A 258 -14.63 -22.94 5.02
CA SER A 258 -15.62 -24.02 5.10
C SER A 258 -16.94 -23.75 4.37
N GLU A 259 -17.04 -22.73 3.51
CA GLU A 259 -18.19 -22.56 2.62
C GLU A 259 -17.75 -22.78 1.15
N LYS A 260 -17.67 -24.06 0.79
CA LYS A 260 -17.66 -24.50 -0.62
C LYS A 260 -19.04 -24.91 -1.04
#